data_13156901547aeac2e8820ac0c3cd4bfd
#
_entry.id   13156901547aeac2e8820ac0c3cd4bfd
#
_cell.length_a   1.000
_cell.length_b   1.000
_cell.length_c   1.000
_cell.angle_alpha   90.00
_cell.angle_beta   90.00
_cell.angle_gamma   90.00
#
_symmetry.space_group_name_H-M   'P 1'
#
loop_
_entity.id
_entity.type
_entity.pdbx_description
1 polymer ?
#
loop_
_entity_poly.entity_id
_entity_poly.type
_entity_poly.pdbx_seq_one_letter_code
_entity_poly.pdbx_strand_id
1 'polypeptide(L)'
;MLEEAEKEANRVLEEARERAHAIASEQEVVRLAEQQAADLIDSARQAEREIRLGAEDYADEMLANLEVNLGKLLTAVQRGRDRLQGKVSQRQ
;
A
#
# COMPACT_ATOMS: atom_id res chain seq x y z
N MET A 1 56.98 0.51 -38.48
CA MET A 1 56.68 1.71 -37.67
C MET A 1 55.23 2.16 -37.82
N LEU A 2 54.78 2.45 -39.03
CA LEU A 2 53.37 2.89 -39.25
C LEU A 2 52.38 1.80 -38.85
N GLU A 3 52.70 0.56 -39.20
CA GLU A 3 51.84 -0.59 -38.85
C GLU A 3 51.70 -0.80 -37.36
N GLU A 4 52.78 -0.58 -36.60
CA GLU A 4 52.73 -0.71 -35.13
C GLU A 4 51.92 0.40 -34.51
N ALA A 5 52.00 1.62 -35.04
CA ALA A 5 51.21 2.75 -34.59
C ALA A 5 49.74 2.54 -34.86
N GLU A 6 49.37 1.96 -36.02
CA GLU A 6 48.00 1.65 -36.37
C GLU A 6 47.44 0.56 -35.49
N LYS A 7 48.22 -0.48 -35.18
CA LYS A 7 47.79 -1.56 -34.27
C LYS A 7 47.54 -1.02 -32.86
N GLU A 8 48.42 -0.17 -32.38
CA GLU A 8 48.28 0.44 -31.06
C GLU A 8 47.05 1.34 -30.99
N ALA A 9 46.83 2.15 -32.04
CA ALA A 9 45.64 3.00 -32.11
C ALA A 9 44.36 2.18 -32.11
N ASN A 10 44.34 1.09 -32.85
CA ASN A 10 43.15 0.20 -32.92
C ASN A 10 42.92 -0.50 -31.58
N ARG A 11 43.99 -0.89 -30.89
CA ARG A 11 43.88 -1.51 -29.56
C ARG A 11 43.28 -0.54 -28.54
N VAL A 12 43.78 0.70 -28.52
CA VAL A 12 43.27 1.74 -27.62
C VAL A 12 41.81 2.04 -27.91
N LEU A 13 41.44 2.13 -29.19
CA LEU A 13 40.05 2.37 -29.58
C LEU A 13 39.11 1.21 -29.17
N GLU A 14 39.56 -0.02 -29.37
CA GLU A 14 38.80 -1.21 -28.96
C GLU A 14 38.59 -1.23 -27.46
N GLU A 15 39.62 -0.98 -26.67
CA GLU A 15 39.51 -0.90 -25.21
C GLU A 15 38.54 0.20 -24.77
N ALA A 16 38.59 1.36 -25.43
CA ALA A 16 37.70 2.47 -25.14
C ALA A 16 36.23 2.11 -25.42
N ARG A 17 35.99 1.41 -26.52
CA ARG A 17 34.64 0.91 -26.88
C ARG A 17 34.13 -0.09 -25.88
N GLU A 18 34.97 -1.02 -25.44
CA GLU A 18 34.60 -2.02 -24.43
C GLU A 18 34.25 -1.35 -23.09
N ARG A 19 35.07 -0.36 -22.68
CA ARG A 19 34.78 0.40 -21.44
C ARG A 19 33.49 1.20 -21.55
N ALA A 20 33.28 1.85 -22.68
CA ALA A 20 32.04 2.61 -22.90
C ALA A 20 30.81 1.70 -22.85
N HIS A 21 30.93 0.51 -23.44
CA HIS A 21 29.84 -0.48 -23.41
C HIS A 21 29.58 -0.99 -21.99
N ALA A 22 30.65 -1.28 -21.21
CA ALA A 22 30.53 -1.73 -19.84
C ALA A 22 29.88 -0.66 -18.96
N ILE A 23 30.28 0.60 -19.11
CA ILE A 23 29.68 1.74 -18.37
C ILE A 23 28.21 1.89 -18.72
N ALA A 24 27.87 1.82 -20.01
CA ALA A 24 26.49 1.92 -20.45
C ALA A 24 25.64 0.78 -19.89
N SER A 25 26.17 -0.45 -19.83
CA SER A 25 25.50 -1.61 -19.24
C SER A 25 25.29 -1.45 -17.75
N GLU A 26 26.29 -0.93 -17.03
CA GLU A 26 26.19 -0.65 -15.61
C GLU A 26 25.12 0.41 -15.32
N GLN A 27 25.08 1.47 -16.11
CA GLN A 27 24.06 2.52 -15.99
C GLN A 27 22.67 1.97 -16.24
N GLU A 28 22.51 1.09 -17.22
CA GLU A 28 21.22 0.44 -17.51
C GLU A 28 20.77 -0.45 -16.35
N VAL A 29 21.67 -1.21 -15.75
CA VAL A 29 21.37 -2.03 -14.57
C VAL A 29 20.90 -1.17 -13.41
N VAL A 30 21.58 -0.04 -13.15
CA VAL A 30 21.18 0.89 -12.10
C VAL A 30 19.82 1.50 -12.39
N ARG A 31 19.57 1.89 -13.64
CA ARG A 31 18.28 2.46 -14.05
C ARG A 31 17.15 1.45 -13.82
N LEU A 32 17.37 0.20 -14.21
CA LEU A 32 16.38 -0.86 -14.01
C LEU A 32 16.14 -1.15 -12.52
N ALA A 33 17.24 -1.15 -11.74
CA ALA A 33 17.13 -1.37 -10.29
C ALA A 33 16.36 -0.23 -9.62
N GLU A 34 16.60 1.01 -10.00
CA GLU A 34 15.86 2.16 -9.49
C GLU A 34 14.39 2.10 -9.86
N GLN A 35 14.08 1.69 -11.09
CA GLN A 35 12.72 1.53 -11.55
C GLN A 35 12.00 0.42 -10.77
N GLN A 36 12.67 -0.72 -10.58
CA GLN A 36 12.10 -1.83 -9.81
C GLN A 36 11.87 -1.44 -8.35
N ALA A 37 12.80 -0.68 -7.77
CA ALA A 37 12.65 -0.18 -6.40
C ALA A 37 11.47 0.78 -6.30
N ALA A 38 11.30 1.69 -7.25
CA ALA A 38 10.17 2.62 -7.29
C ALA A 38 8.84 1.86 -7.43
N ASP A 39 8.79 0.87 -8.32
CA ASP A 39 7.60 0.06 -8.55
C ASP A 39 7.24 -0.75 -7.30
N LEU A 40 8.25 -1.28 -6.60
CA LEU A 40 8.05 -2.02 -5.37
C LEU A 40 7.49 -1.13 -4.27
N ILE A 41 8.03 0.08 -4.12
CA ILE A 41 7.53 1.06 -3.15
C ILE A 41 6.09 1.44 -3.46
N ASP A 42 5.78 1.71 -4.73
CA ASP A 42 4.41 2.05 -5.14
C ASP A 42 3.44 0.92 -4.87
N SER A 43 3.83 -0.32 -5.17
CA SER A 43 3.02 -1.51 -4.90
C SER A 43 2.79 -1.70 -3.41
N ALA A 44 3.83 -1.49 -2.60
CA ALA A 44 3.73 -1.60 -1.14
C ALA A 44 2.81 -0.53 -0.56
N ARG A 45 2.88 0.70 -1.06
CA ARG A 45 1.98 1.78 -0.63
C ARG A 45 0.54 1.50 -1.00
N GLN A 46 0.31 0.96 -2.19
CA GLN A 46 -1.02 0.58 -2.64
C GLN A 46 -1.59 -0.56 -1.79
N ALA A 47 -0.78 -1.58 -1.51
CA ALA A 47 -1.19 -2.70 -0.66
C ALA A 47 -1.49 -2.22 0.76
N GLU A 48 -0.67 -1.33 1.33
CA GLU A 48 -0.91 -0.74 2.65
C GLU A 48 -2.25 0.02 2.68
N ARG A 49 -2.51 0.82 1.66
CA ARG A 49 -3.76 1.60 1.56
C ARG A 49 -4.97 0.68 1.50
N GLU A 50 -4.91 -0.37 0.69
CA GLU A 50 -5.99 -1.34 0.55
C GLU A 50 -6.26 -2.06 1.87
N ILE A 51 -5.20 -2.48 2.56
CA ILE A 51 -5.32 -3.14 3.86
C ILE A 51 -5.93 -2.19 4.89
N ARG A 52 -5.45 -0.96 4.94
CA ARG A 52 -5.95 0.04 5.88
C ARG A 52 -7.41 0.36 5.63
N LEU A 53 -7.79 0.62 4.36
CA LEU A 53 -9.17 0.92 4.01
C LEU A 53 -10.09 -0.26 4.29
N GLY A 54 -9.63 -1.48 4.01
CA GLY A 54 -10.38 -2.69 4.33
C GLY A 54 -10.59 -2.86 5.84
N ALA A 55 -9.55 -2.57 6.63
CA ALA A 55 -9.65 -2.63 8.09
C ALA A 55 -10.58 -1.55 8.64
N GLU A 56 -10.52 -0.34 8.09
CA GLU A 56 -11.42 0.75 8.48
C GLU A 56 -12.86 0.43 8.14
N ASP A 57 -13.12 -0.11 6.95
CA ASP A 57 -14.47 -0.51 6.53
C ASP A 57 -15.02 -1.61 7.42
N TYR A 58 -14.18 -2.60 7.77
CA TYR A 58 -14.57 -3.66 8.67
C TYR A 58 -14.92 -3.12 10.06
N ALA A 59 -14.09 -2.24 10.58
CA ALA A 59 -14.34 -1.61 11.89
C ALA A 59 -15.63 -0.79 11.87
N ASP A 60 -15.86 -0.03 10.80
CA ASP A 60 -17.10 0.74 10.65
C ASP A 60 -18.32 -0.16 10.61
N GLU A 61 -18.26 -1.28 9.87
CA GLU A 61 -19.35 -2.25 9.81
C GLU A 61 -19.64 -2.86 11.18
N MET A 62 -18.59 -3.21 11.92
CA MET A 62 -18.76 -3.72 13.29
C MET A 62 -19.39 -2.71 14.22
N LEU A 63 -18.98 -1.46 14.14
CA LEU A 63 -19.55 -0.37 14.93
C LEU A 63 -21.01 -0.10 14.54
N ALA A 64 -21.32 -0.15 13.25
CA ALA A 64 -22.69 0.04 12.77
C ALA A 64 -23.61 -1.08 13.29
N ASN A 65 -23.13 -2.33 13.29
CA ASN A 65 -23.87 -3.46 13.83
C ASN A 65 -24.09 -3.31 15.34
N LEU A 66 -23.08 -2.85 16.05
CA LEU A 66 -23.18 -2.56 17.48
C LEU A 66 -24.18 -1.45 17.74
N GLU A 67 -24.18 -0.40 16.95
CA GLU A 67 -25.13 0.72 17.05
C GLU A 67 -26.57 0.22 16.91
N VAL A 68 -26.82 -0.63 15.92
CA VAL A 68 -28.15 -1.23 15.72
C VAL A 68 -28.56 -2.06 16.95
N ASN A 69 -27.65 -2.88 17.47
CA ASN A 69 -27.94 -3.72 18.63
C ASN A 69 -28.19 -2.90 19.89
N LEU A 70 -27.41 -1.82 20.08
CA LEU A 70 -27.64 -0.91 21.21
C LEU A 70 -28.97 -0.19 21.07
N GLY A 71 -29.37 0.18 19.86
CA GLY A 71 -30.67 0.78 19.60
C GLY A 71 -31.81 -0.16 19.97
N LYS A 72 -31.70 -1.43 19.63
CA LYS A 72 -32.69 -2.46 20.00
C LYS A 72 -32.76 -2.64 21.52
N LEU A 73 -31.59 -2.66 22.16
CA LEU A 73 -31.55 -2.79 23.63
C LEU A 73 -32.17 -1.57 24.30
N LEU A 74 -31.86 -0.37 23.81
CA LEU A 74 -32.45 0.87 24.30
C LEU A 74 -33.97 0.85 24.20
N THR A 75 -34.49 0.41 23.05
CA THR A 75 -35.92 0.29 22.83
C THR A 75 -36.54 -0.69 23.82
N ALA A 76 -35.89 -1.83 24.05
CA ALA A 76 -36.38 -2.83 25.01
C ALA A 76 -36.42 -2.26 26.43
N VAL A 77 -35.42 -1.52 26.83
CA VAL A 77 -35.36 -0.85 28.14
C VAL A 77 -36.49 0.18 28.26
N GLN A 78 -36.70 0.99 27.24
CA GLN A 78 -37.79 1.99 27.23
C GLN A 78 -39.16 1.34 27.36
N ARG A 79 -39.38 0.25 26.63
CA ARG A 79 -40.66 -0.52 26.72
C ARG A 79 -40.86 -1.11 28.09
N GLY A 80 -39.77 -1.63 28.69
CA GLY A 80 -39.85 -2.16 30.05
C GLY A 80 -40.20 -1.09 31.07
N ARG A 81 -39.61 0.07 30.95
CA ARG A 81 -39.91 1.21 31.83
C ARG A 81 -41.34 1.70 31.66
N ASP A 82 -41.78 1.82 30.42
CA ASP A 82 -43.14 2.25 30.10
C ASP A 82 -44.16 1.28 30.68
N ARG A 83 -43.91 -0.01 30.59
CA ARG A 83 -44.77 -1.04 31.15
C ARG A 83 -44.86 -0.94 32.67
N LEU A 84 -43.74 -0.74 33.33
CA LEU A 84 -43.71 -0.56 34.78
C LEU A 84 -44.39 0.72 35.21
N GLN A 85 -44.21 1.82 34.49
CA GLN A 85 -44.88 3.07 34.75
C GLN A 85 -46.39 2.95 34.54
N GLY A 86 -46.79 2.25 33.48
CA GLY A 86 -48.21 1.96 33.22
C GLY A 86 -48.87 1.13 34.34
N LYS A 87 -48.15 0.13 34.88
CA LYS A 87 -48.63 -0.65 36.00
C LYS A 87 -48.80 0.18 37.25
N VAL A 88 -47.83 1.08 37.52
CA VAL A 88 -47.90 2.00 38.66
C VAL A 88 -49.10 2.94 38.51
N SER A 89 -49.32 3.48 37.30
CA SER A 89 -50.49 4.33 37.02
C SER A 89 -51.80 3.63 37.20
N GLN A 90 -51.89 2.35 36.80
CA GLN A 90 -53.10 1.54 36.95
C GLN A 90 -53.44 1.20 38.38
N ARG A 91 -52.46 1.18 39.27
CA ARG A 91 -52.67 0.90 40.70
C ARG A 91 -53.15 2.12 41.48
N GLN A 92 -52.95 3.27 40.93
CA GLN A 92 -53.43 4.53 41.52
C GLN A 92 -54.86 4.81 41.10
#